data_205247b0b8331aad18b080ba41602b83
#
_entry.id   205247b0b8331aad18b080ba41602b83
#
_cell.length_a   1.000
_cell.length_b   1.000
_cell.length_c   1.000
_cell.angle_alpha   90.00
_cell.angle_beta   90.00
_cell.angle_gamma   90.00
#
_symmetry.space_group_name_H-M   'P 1'
#
loop_
_entity.id
_entity.type
_entity.pdbx_description
1 polymer ?
#
loop_
_entity_poly.entity_id
_entity_poly.type
_entity_poly.pdbx_seq_one_letter_code
_entity_poly.pdbx_strand_id
1 'polypeptide(L)'
;MTPSRYAQSGATLLVTLIALIVVTLLALAAIKASSINLKISGNVQAAGEAEAAAQFAIDGMIANIANFTNPPTGTTSSPVTMGGKTYDVTLQPPRCLRSATAPGYSLLYSSPPVDQVWNFAATASDSISGANVTVHQGIKVRMPVGTPCPN
;
A
#
# COMPACT_ATOMS: atom_id res chain seq x y z
N MET A 1 -0.44 11.01 -79.53
CA MET A 1 -1.29 11.39 -78.38
C MET A 1 -0.47 11.19 -77.10
N THR A 2 0.12 12.22 -76.56
CA THR A 2 0.90 12.15 -75.30
C THR A 2 -0.04 12.51 -74.13
N PRO A 3 -0.19 11.68 -73.12
CA PRO A 3 -1.04 11.99 -71.96
C PRO A 3 -0.40 13.13 -71.15
N SER A 4 -1.18 14.14 -70.83
CA SER A 4 -0.82 15.29 -70.01
C SER A 4 -0.43 14.87 -68.58
N ARG A 5 0.83 15.00 -68.22
CA ARG A 5 1.42 14.67 -66.90
C ARG A 5 1.26 15.79 -65.83
N TYR A 6 0.48 16.81 -66.10
CA TYR A 6 0.44 18.02 -65.27
C TYR A 6 -0.64 18.06 -64.17
N ALA A 7 -1.51 17.05 -64.11
CA ALA A 7 -2.64 17.07 -63.14
C ALA A 7 -2.37 16.32 -61.82
N GLN A 8 -1.21 15.65 -61.62
CA GLN A 8 -0.96 14.78 -60.47
C GLN A 8 -0.12 15.42 -59.35
N SER A 9 0.58 16.53 -59.57
CA SER A 9 1.48 17.10 -58.57
C SER A 9 0.76 17.78 -57.37
N GLY A 10 -0.43 18.32 -57.61
CA GLY A 10 -1.21 18.95 -56.54
C GLY A 10 -1.90 17.95 -55.60
N ALA A 11 -2.33 16.82 -56.12
CA ALA A 11 -2.98 15.78 -55.30
C ALA A 11 -1.97 15.08 -54.36
N THR A 12 -0.76 14.85 -54.82
CA THR A 12 0.29 14.23 -53.99
C THR A 12 0.71 15.09 -52.82
N LEU A 13 0.82 16.40 -53.04
CA LEU A 13 1.14 17.37 -51.99
C LEU A 13 0.04 17.37 -50.90
N LEU A 14 -1.22 17.34 -51.29
CA LEU A 14 -2.35 17.34 -50.35
C LEU A 14 -2.39 16.04 -49.55
N VAL A 15 -2.19 14.87 -50.19
CA VAL A 15 -2.13 13.60 -49.51
C VAL A 15 -0.97 13.50 -48.52
N THR A 16 0.23 14.00 -48.89
CA THR A 16 1.39 14.00 -48.00
C THR A 16 1.17 14.91 -46.80
N LEU A 17 0.49 16.08 -46.97
CA LEU A 17 0.16 16.97 -45.88
C LEU A 17 -0.83 16.34 -44.92
N ILE A 18 -1.89 15.67 -45.41
CA ILE A 18 -2.86 14.96 -44.58
C ILE A 18 -2.15 13.80 -43.86
N ALA A 19 -1.32 13.04 -44.54
CA ALA A 19 -0.56 11.93 -43.93
C ALA A 19 0.34 12.43 -42.80
N LEU A 20 1.02 13.55 -42.99
CA LEU A 20 1.85 14.17 -41.96
C LEU A 20 1.05 14.57 -40.72
N ILE A 21 -0.13 15.20 -40.92
CA ILE A 21 -1.01 15.58 -39.80
C ILE A 21 -1.47 14.34 -39.04
N VAL A 22 -1.90 13.27 -39.74
CA VAL A 22 -2.36 12.04 -39.11
C VAL A 22 -1.25 11.39 -38.29
N VAL A 23 -0.03 11.27 -38.86
CA VAL A 23 1.12 10.68 -38.16
C VAL A 23 1.51 11.52 -36.94
N THR A 24 1.48 12.86 -37.02
CA THR A 24 1.78 13.72 -35.87
C THR A 24 0.75 13.59 -34.77
N LEU A 25 -0.54 13.48 -35.10
CA LEU A 25 -1.60 13.26 -34.11
C LEU A 25 -1.47 11.89 -33.42
N LEU A 26 -1.15 10.83 -34.17
CA LEU A 26 -0.89 9.51 -33.62
C LEU A 26 0.33 9.51 -32.69
N ALA A 27 1.41 10.18 -33.05
CA ALA A 27 2.60 10.33 -32.22
C ALA A 27 2.29 11.02 -30.89
N LEU A 28 1.53 12.12 -30.92
CA LEU A 28 1.10 12.85 -29.72
C LEU A 28 0.21 11.99 -28.83
N ALA A 29 -0.70 11.20 -29.40
CA ALA A 29 -1.56 10.28 -28.65
C ALA A 29 -0.73 9.20 -27.94
N ALA A 30 0.28 8.64 -28.63
CA ALA A 30 1.17 7.62 -28.07
C ALA A 30 2.01 8.18 -26.87
N ILE A 31 2.52 9.41 -26.99
CA ILE A 31 3.28 10.06 -25.92
C ILE A 31 2.39 10.28 -24.69
N LYS A 32 1.15 10.75 -24.87
CA LYS A 32 0.20 10.91 -23.76
C LYS A 32 -0.10 9.60 -23.04
N ALA A 33 -0.37 8.52 -23.81
CA ALA A 33 -0.61 7.21 -23.25
C ALA A 33 0.57 6.69 -22.44
N SER A 34 1.80 6.85 -22.91
CA SER A 34 3.02 6.50 -22.20
C SER A 34 3.18 7.26 -20.90
N SER A 35 2.94 8.57 -20.91
CA SER A 35 3.03 9.41 -19.71
C SER A 35 2.02 9.01 -18.63
N ILE A 36 0.81 8.63 -19.01
CA ILE A 36 -0.22 8.15 -18.06
C ILE A 36 0.22 6.83 -17.44
N ASN A 37 0.72 5.89 -18.24
CA ASN A 37 1.21 4.60 -17.73
C ASN A 37 2.34 4.75 -16.72
N LEU A 38 3.28 5.68 -16.95
CA LEU A 38 4.36 5.97 -16.01
C LEU A 38 3.83 6.52 -14.69
N LYS A 39 2.83 7.42 -14.72
CA LYS A 39 2.19 7.95 -13.50
C LYS A 39 1.46 6.86 -12.72
N ILE A 40 0.72 5.99 -13.40
CA ILE A 40 0.02 4.87 -12.76
C ILE A 40 1.03 3.93 -12.10
N SER A 41 2.11 3.56 -12.81
CA SER A 41 3.16 2.69 -12.27
C SER A 41 3.83 3.32 -11.04
N GLY A 42 4.15 4.62 -11.08
CA GLY A 42 4.72 5.35 -9.95
C GLY A 42 3.79 5.39 -8.73
N ASN A 43 2.48 5.60 -8.94
CA ASN A 43 1.51 5.60 -7.85
C ASN A 43 1.34 4.21 -7.22
N VAL A 44 1.31 3.16 -8.04
CA VAL A 44 1.22 1.77 -7.55
C VAL A 44 2.46 1.40 -6.74
N GLN A 45 3.64 1.79 -7.21
CA GLN A 45 4.88 1.58 -6.47
C GLN A 45 4.86 2.32 -5.13
N ALA A 46 4.50 3.61 -5.11
CA ALA A 46 4.44 4.40 -3.89
C ALA A 46 3.43 3.83 -2.88
N ALA A 47 2.28 3.34 -3.34
CA ALA A 47 1.31 2.67 -2.48
C ALA A 47 1.86 1.36 -1.89
N GLY A 48 2.56 0.54 -2.69
CA GLY A 48 3.19 -0.70 -2.22
C GLY A 48 4.31 -0.46 -1.20
N GLU A 49 5.13 0.56 -1.41
CA GLU A 49 6.17 0.95 -0.45
C GLU A 49 5.55 1.48 0.86
N ALA A 50 4.47 2.26 0.80
CA ALA A 50 3.73 2.73 1.97
C ALA A 50 3.10 1.57 2.74
N GLU A 51 2.51 0.60 2.05
CA GLU A 51 1.98 -0.63 2.65
C GLU A 51 3.07 -1.41 3.39
N ALA A 52 4.23 -1.59 2.75
CA ALA A 52 5.37 -2.26 3.36
C ALA A 52 5.89 -1.51 4.60
N ALA A 53 5.91 -0.18 4.58
CA ALA A 53 6.30 0.64 5.72
C ALA A 53 5.31 0.49 6.89
N ALA A 54 4.00 0.49 6.62
CA ALA A 54 2.97 0.26 7.64
C ALA A 54 3.08 -1.15 8.24
N GLN A 55 3.29 -2.17 7.39
CA GLN A 55 3.48 -3.55 7.83
C GLN A 55 4.73 -3.70 8.70
N PHE A 56 5.85 -3.11 8.31
CA PHE A 56 7.08 -3.11 9.10
C PHE A 56 6.89 -2.52 10.50
N ALA A 57 6.13 -1.44 10.61
CA ALA A 57 5.82 -0.82 11.90
C ALA A 57 4.93 -1.72 12.78
N ILE A 58 3.94 -2.38 12.19
CA ILE A 58 3.10 -3.36 12.89
C ILE A 58 3.95 -4.54 13.38
N ASP A 59 4.84 -5.08 12.54
CA ASP A 59 5.70 -6.20 12.89
C ASP A 59 6.65 -5.83 14.05
N GLY A 60 7.18 -4.62 14.07
CA GLY A 60 7.95 -4.09 15.18
C GLY A 60 7.17 -4.03 16.50
N MET A 61 5.88 -3.67 16.42
CA MET A 61 4.99 -3.67 17.58
C MET A 61 4.70 -5.10 18.08
N ILE A 62 4.44 -6.03 17.19
CA ILE A 62 4.14 -7.44 17.46
C ILE A 62 5.37 -8.15 18.06
N ALA A 63 6.57 -7.80 17.64
CA ALA A 63 7.80 -8.44 18.10
C ALA A 63 8.05 -8.27 19.61
N ASN A 64 7.41 -7.30 20.26
CA ASN A 64 7.60 -7.04 21.68
C ASN A 64 6.40 -7.51 22.51
N ILE A 65 6.58 -8.56 23.31
CA ILE A 65 5.54 -9.12 24.17
C ILE A 65 5.00 -8.13 25.21
N ALA A 66 5.78 -7.12 25.60
CA ALA A 66 5.35 -6.09 26.52
C ALA A 66 4.15 -5.29 26.00
N ASN A 67 4.02 -5.16 24.67
CA ASN A 67 2.89 -4.47 24.03
C ASN A 67 1.55 -5.19 24.21
N PHE A 68 1.57 -6.46 24.66
CA PHE A 68 0.37 -7.24 24.96
C PHE A 68 0.05 -7.30 26.46
N THR A 69 1.08 -7.16 27.30
CA THR A 69 0.90 -7.12 28.77
C THR A 69 0.59 -5.72 29.27
N ASN A 70 1.17 -4.71 28.62
CA ASN A 70 0.95 -3.29 28.94
C ASN A 70 0.85 -2.51 27.63
N PRO A 71 -0.27 -2.61 26.90
CA PRO A 71 -0.41 -1.99 25.60
C PRO A 71 -0.34 -0.47 25.66
N PRO A 72 0.30 0.17 24.69
CA PRO A 72 0.28 1.63 24.60
C PRO A 72 -1.15 2.13 24.43
N THR A 73 -1.51 3.20 25.12
CA THR A 73 -2.86 3.79 25.10
C THR A 73 -3.00 4.92 24.08
N GLY A 74 -1.90 5.40 23.53
CA GLY A 74 -1.86 6.49 22.54
C GLY A 74 -1.35 6.04 21.18
N THR A 75 -1.66 6.83 20.17
CA THR A 75 -1.07 6.70 18.83
C THR A 75 0.43 6.98 18.87
N THR A 76 1.22 6.17 18.19
CA THR A 76 2.66 6.36 18.05
C THR A 76 2.98 6.67 16.60
N SER A 77 3.72 7.73 16.34
CA SER A 77 4.22 8.05 15.00
C SER A 77 5.72 7.86 14.94
N SER A 78 6.17 7.21 13.87
CA SER A 78 7.59 7.02 13.60
C SER A 78 7.87 7.05 12.10
N PRO A 79 8.99 7.67 11.66
CA PRO A 79 9.41 7.59 10.28
C PRO A 79 9.96 6.20 9.97
N VAL A 80 9.55 5.63 8.84
CA VAL A 80 10.04 4.36 8.30
C VAL A 80 10.59 4.59 6.90
N THR A 81 11.82 4.17 6.64
CA THR A 81 12.44 4.32 5.33
C THR A 81 12.31 3.02 4.53
N MET A 82 11.66 3.10 3.36
CA MET A 82 11.49 2.01 2.41
C MET A 82 11.82 2.51 1.00
N GLY A 83 12.55 1.70 0.21
CA GLY A 83 12.90 2.06 -1.17
C GLY A 83 13.65 3.38 -1.34
N GLY A 84 14.37 3.83 -0.30
CA GLY A 84 15.08 5.11 -0.29
C GLY A 84 14.18 6.34 -0.01
N LYS A 85 12.91 6.14 0.31
CA LYS A 85 11.94 7.16 0.74
C LYS A 85 11.58 6.99 2.21
N THR A 86 11.21 8.07 2.87
CA THR A 86 10.76 8.05 4.26
C THR A 86 9.25 8.28 4.30
N TYR A 87 8.56 7.36 4.95
CA TYR A 87 7.11 7.39 5.17
C TYR A 87 6.82 7.73 6.63
N ASP A 88 5.88 8.63 6.86
CA ASP A 88 5.37 8.89 8.21
C ASP A 88 4.35 7.82 8.55
N VAL A 89 4.71 6.95 9.49
CA VAL A 89 3.84 5.84 9.90
C VAL A 89 3.22 6.14 11.26
N THR A 90 1.90 6.14 11.31
CA THR A 90 1.11 6.31 12.52
C THR A 90 0.49 4.98 12.93
N LEU A 91 0.92 4.44 14.06
CA LEU A 91 0.37 3.24 14.68
C LEU A 91 -0.75 3.60 15.66
N GLN A 92 -1.89 2.95 15.50
CA GLN A 92 -2.98 3.02 16.47
C GLN A 92 -2.70 2.13 17.68
N PRO A 93 -3.25 2.45 18.86
CA PRO A 93 -3.17 1.57 20.02
C PRO A 93 -3.68 0.17 19.66
N PRO A 94 -2.95 -0.92 20.01
CA PRO A 94 -3.43 -2.26 19.78
C PRO A 94 -4.67 -2.53 20.60
N ARG A 95 -5.66 -3.18 19.97
CA ARG A 95 -6.94 -3.50 20.63
C ARG A 95 -7.07 -5.00 20.81
N CYS A 96 -7.33 -5.43 22.06
CA CYS A 96 -7.69 -6.81 22.33
C CYS A 96 -9.18 -7.02 21.98
N LEU A 97 -9.46 -7.87 21.01
CA LEU A 97 -10.83 -8.15 20.56
C LEU A 97 -11.49 -9.26 21.35
N ARG A 98 -10.71 -10.24 21.82
CA ARG A 98 -11.22 -11.43 22.47
C ARG A 98 -10.11 -12.10 23.29
N SER A 99 -10.49 -12.63 24.47
CA SER A 99 -9.69 -13.55 25.27
C SER A 99 -10.50 -14.81 25.54
N ALA A 100 -9.92 -15.97 25.34
CA ALA A 100 -10.56 -17.26 25.63
C ALA A 100 -9.53 -18.26 26.12
N THR A 101 -9.96 -19.21 26.94
CA THR A 101 -9.09 -20.31 27.38
C THR A 101 -8.50 -21.07 26.20
N ALA A 102 -7.18 -21.30 26.21
CA ALA A 102 -6.50 -22.00 25.14
C ALA A 102 -6.98 -23.45 25.04
N PRO A 103 -7.30 -23.93 23.82
CA PRO A 103 -7.72 -25.29 23.63
C PRO A 103 -6.59 -26.29 23.92
N GLY A 104 -6.96 -27.54 24.33
CA GLY A 104 -6.00 -28.61 24.54
C GLY A 104 -5.44 -28.72 25.96
N TYR A 105 -5.84 -27.83 26.86
CA TYR A 105 -5.49 -27.94 28.29
C TYR A 105 -6.56 -28.71 29.06
N SER A 106 -6.12 -29.58 29.98
CA SER A 106 -7.03 -30.32 30.84
C SER A 106 -7.79 -29.38 31.79
N LEU A 107 -9.05 -29.69 32.06
CA LEU A 107 -9.85 -28.99 33.08
C LEU A 107 -9.27 -29.12 34.50
N LEU A 108 -8.33 -30.07 34.71
CA LEU A 108 -7.58 -30.21 35.96
C LEU A 108 -6.44 -29.18 36.09
N TYR A 109 -6.16 -28.44 35.06
CA TYR A 109 -5.17 -27.37 35.11
C TYR A 109 -5.78 -26.16 35.80
N SER A 110 -5.33 -25.83 37.00
CA SER A 110 -5.87 -24.72 37.81
C SER A 110 -5.70 -23.33 37.18
N SER A 111 -4.79 -23.18 36.19
CA SER A 111 -4.45 -21.91 35.57
C SER A 111 -4.10 -22.11 34.08
N PRO A 112 -5.07 -22.49 33.23
CA PRO A 112 -4.78 -22.66 31.81
C PRO A 112 -4.45 -21.33 31.14
N PRO A 113 -3.51 -21.31 30.16
CA PRO A 113 -3.22 -20.10 29.39
C PRO A 113 -4.44 -19.64 28.60
N VAL A 114 -4.44 -18.39 28.19
CA VAL A 114 -5.51 -17.79 27.38
C VAL A 114 -4.97 -17.45 25.97
N ASP A 115 -5.79 -17.69 24.98
CA ASP A 115 -5.56 -17.22 23.62
C ASP A 115 -6.27 -15.87 23.45
N GLN A 116 -5.50 -14.83 23.20
CA GLN A 116 -6.01 -13.48 22.94
C GLN A 116 -5.90 -13.14 21.46
N VAL A 117 -6.93 -12.53 20.91
CA VAL A 117 -6.97 -12.03 19.54
C VAL A 117 -6.85 -10.52 19.58
N TRP A 118 -5.85 -10.00 18.88
CA TRP A 118 -5.52 -8.58 18.84
C TRP A 118 -5.66 -8.03 17.43
N ASN A 119 -6.05 -6.78 17.33
CA ASN A 119 -6.08 -6.02 16.08
C ASN A 119 -5.09 -4.86 16.17
N PHE A 120 -4.29 -4.72 15.11
CA PHE A 120 -3.32 -3.66 14.89
C PHE A 120 -3.74 -2.86 13.67
N ALA A 121 -3.54 -1.55 13.70
CA ALA A 121 -3.75 -0.68 12.56
C ALA A 121 -2.58 0.31 12.46
N ALA A 122 -2.02 0.42 11.27
CA ALA A 122 -1.00 1.41 10.94
C ALA A 122 -1.35 2.13 9.66
N THR A 123 -1.16 3.44 9.65
CA THR A 123 -1.34 4.29 8.47
C THR A 123 0.01 4.86 8.09
N ALA A 124 0.47 4.56 6.88
CA ALA A 124 1.67 5.14 6.29
C ALA A 124 1.29 6.22 5.27
N SER A 125 1.92 7.36 5.36
CA SER A 125 1.71 8.49 4.45
C SER A 125 3.04 9.03 3.92
N ASP A 126 3.02 9.44 2.65
CA ASP A 126 4.13 10.15 2.00
C ASP A 126 3.61 11.49 1.47
N SER A 127 4.18 12.58 1.96
CA SER A 127 3.80 13.93 1.57
C SER A 127 4.21 14.30 0.14
N ILE A 128 5.17 13.58 -0.45
CA ILE A 128 5.71 13.87 -1.78
C ILE A 128 4.83 13.21 -2.86
N SER A 129 4.55 11.93 -2.73
CA SER A 129 3.70 11.18 -3.67
C SER A 129 2.21 11.33 -3.38
N GLY A 130 1.84 11.74 -2.17
CA GLY A 130 0.47 11.75 -1.68
C GLY A 130 -0.07 10.36 -1.36
N ALA A 131 0.78 9.33 -1.34
CA ALA A 131 0.39 7.98 -0.95
C ALA A 131 -0.06 7.96 0.51
N ASN A 132 -1.20 7.32 0.76
CA ASN A 132 -1.74 7.14 2.11
C ASN A 132 -2.41 5.76 2.15
N VAL A 133 -1.85 4.85 2.95
CA VAL A 133 -2.29 3.46 3.03
C VAL A 133 -2.47 3.08 4.50
N THR A 134 -3.61 2.48 4.82
CA THR A 134 -3.88 1.93 6.15
C THR A 134 -3.91 0.41 6.08
N VAL A 135 -3.09 -0.23 6.91
CA VAL A 135 -2.99 -1.69 7.05
C VAL A 135 -3.61 -2.10 8.38
N HIS A 136 -4.45 -3.13 8.33
CA HIS A 136 -5.01 -3.78 9.50
C HIS A 136 -4.49 -5.21 9.59
N GLN A 137 -4.00 -5.60 10.77
CA GLN A 137 -3.50 -6.95 11.02
C GLN A 137 -4.09 -7.53 12.30
N GLY A 138 -4.72 -8.68 12.17
CA GLY A 138 -5.19 -9.47 13.30
C GLY A 138 -4.16 -10.54 13.66
N ILE A 139 -3.85 -10.69 14.94
CA ILE A 139 -2.99 -11.77 15.43
C ILE A 139 -3.60 -12.47 16.63
N LYS A 140 -3.20 -13.71 16.82
CA LYS A 140 -3.55 -14.51 17.98
C LYS A 140 -2.30 -14.79 18.80
N VAL A 141 -2.32 -14.41 20.08
CA VAL A 141 -1.20 -14.58 21.01
C VAL A 141 -1.65 -15.42 22.19
N ARG A 142 -0.81 -16.35 22.61
CA ARG A 142 -1.04 -17.14 23.84
C ARG A 142 -0.38 -16.43 25.02
N MET A 143 -1.21 -16.11 26.01
CA MET A 143 -0.79 -15.35 27.19
C MET A 143 -1.04 -16.17 28.47
N PRO A 144 -0.31 -15.89 29.56
CA PRO A 144 -0.62 -16.44 30.88
C PRO A 144 -2.04 -16.11 31.31
N VAL A 145 -2.61 -16.96 32.16
CA VAL A 145 -3.91 -16.70 32.77
C VAL A 145 -3.87 -15.38 33.55
N GLY A 146 -4.96 -14.61 33.52
CA GLY A 146 -5.06 -13.33 34.19
C GLY A 146 -4.42 -12.15 33.44
N THR A 147 -3.83 -12.37 32.24
CA THR A 147 -3.36 -11.25 31.40
C THR A 147 -4.57 -10.44 30.95
N PRO A 148 -4.60 -9.12 31.20
CA PRO A 148 -5.71 -8.24 30.81
C PRO A 148 -5.89 -8.22 29.29
N CYS A 149 -7.14 -8.07 28.85
CA CYS A 149 -7.52 -7.87 27.45
C CYS A 149 -8.27 -6.53 27.39
N PRO A 150 -7.55 -5.40 27.34
CA PRO A 150 -8.17 -4.08 27.28
C PRO A 150 -8.85 -3.87 25.91
N ASN A 151 -10.04 -3.27 25.94
CA ASN A 151 -10.84 -2.94 24.75
C ASN A 151 -10.59 -1.48 24.31
#